data_db8094e6916be970a31142394a96e449
#
_entry.id   db8094e6916be970a31142394a96e449
#
_cell.length_a   1.000
_cell.length_b   1.000
_cell.length_c   1.000
_cell.angle_alpha   90.00
_cell.angle_beta   90.00
_cell.angle_gamma   90.00
#
_symmetry.space_group_name_H-M   'P 1'
#
loop_
_entity.id
_entity.type
_entity.pdbx_description
1 polymer ?
#
loop_
_entity_poly.entity_id
_entity_poly.type
_entity_poly.pdbx_seq_one_letter_code
_entity_poly.pdbx_strand_id
1 'polypeptide(L)'
;AAFTDMLGNHHYYVLLGNTASSTDDFLSSFNLGITYINRTHRINYGYGLFHLKDEYYDEIYGFYTERQYGGLALLSYPLSKFKRIDASFFLRQSDRDVYVQDRERKAFLSTGYLSWVLDTSIWDYVGPIDGTRFNLTLGLTTNLKDGEIYNKLVLCDLRKYLRIRKNSCFAVRLMGFSSSGKEPQRLYLGGSWSLRGYDRRAFYGRHLFLASNELRFPLINNLYIGFPFGTISFSAIRGALFFDAGNAWEDDFDQLYGSFGIGARISLGSVMVLRFDISRTTDFEKISKKTEFDFFFGWNF
;
A
#
# COMPACT_ATOMS: atom_id res chain seq x y z
N ALA A 1 -5.16 2.87 19.79
CA ALA A 1 -4.98 4.23 20.30
C ALA A 1 -3.57 4.72 20.00
N ALA A 2 -3.40 6.03 19.81
CA ALA A 2 -2.11 6.69 19.65
C ALA A 2 -2.02 7.84 20.65
N PHE A 3 -0.91 7.95 21.33
CA PHE A 3 -0.61 9.02 22.28
C PHE A 3 0.70 9.68 21.89
N THR A 4 0.79 11.00 22.05
CA THR A 4 2.01 11.75 21.80
C THR A 4 2.19 12.80 22.89
N ASP A 5 3.43 13.18 23.17
CA ASP A 5 3.72 14.34 24.00
C ASP A 5 3.37 15.65 23.28
N MET A 6 3.34 16.77 24.01
CA MET A 6 2.98 18.08 23.45
C MET A 6 3.90 18.54 22.32
N LEU A 7 5.15 18.10 22.30
CA LEU A 7 6.15 18.47 21.30
C LEU A 7 6.18 17.52 20.10
N GLY A 8 5.42 16.39 20.15
CA GLY A 8 5.41 15.37 19.11
C GLY A 8 6.71 14.59 18.99
N ASN A 9 7.50 14.53 20.06
CA ASN A 9 8.79 13.85 20.08
C ASN A 9 8.67 12.38 20.52
N HIS A 10 7.70 12.08 21.37
CA HIS A 10 7.47 10.75 21.93
C HIS A 10 6.09 10.25 21.50
N HIS A 11 6.07 9.13 20.78
CA HIS A 11 4.83 8.53 20.31
C HIS A 11 4.67 7.14 20.92
N TYR A 12 3.47 6.86 21.41
CA TYR A 12 3.05 5.56 21.91
C TYR A 12 1.87 5.07 21.08
N TYR A 13 2.01 3.91 20.47
CA TYR A 13 0.95 3.26 19.72
C TYR A 13 0.50 2.01 20.48
N VAL A 14 -0.79 1.93 20.75
CA VAL A 14 -1.41 0.78 21.41
C VAL A 14 -2.47 0.21 20.48
N LEU A 15 -2.29 -1.03 20.08
CA LEU A 15 -3.26 -1.85 19.36
C LEU A 15 -3.91 -2.77 20.36
N LEU A 16 -5.24 -2.76 20.42
CA LEU A 16 -6.05 -3.71 21.16
C LEU A 16 -7.17 -4.16 20.23
N GLY A 17 -7.37 -5.45 20.12
CA GLY A 17 -8.41 -6.04 19.28
C GLY A 17 -8.69 -7.48 19.71
N ASN A 18 -9.77 -8.03 19.20
CA ASN A 18 -10.10 -9.43 19.35
C ASN A 18 -10.73 -9.93 18.06
N THR A 19 -10.28 -11.08 17.58
CA THR A 19 -10.75 -11.74 16.35
C THR A 19 -11.51 -13.03 16.65
N ALA A 20 -11.96 -13.21 17.91
CA ALA A 20 -12.71 -14.39 18.30
C ALA A 20 -14.04 -14.51 17.55
N SER A 21 -14.30 -15.69 17.02
CA SER A 21 -15.60 -16.07 16.44
C SER A 21 -16.57 -16.66 17.47
N SER A 22 -16.04 -17.07 18.65
CA SER A 22 -16.81 -17.64 19.76
C SER A 22 -16.28 -17.14 21.10
N THR A 23 -17.09 -17.32 22.17
CA THR A 23 -16.71 -16.97 23.56
C THR A 23 -15.54 -17.82 24.08
N ASP A 24 -15.42 -19.05 23.62
CA ASP A 24 -14.37 -19.98 24.05
C ASP A 24 -13.00 -19.58 23.50
N ASP A 25 -12.98 -18.92 22.33
CA ASP A 25 -11.77 -18.44 21.68
C ASP A 25 -11.36 -17.03 22.09
N PHE A 26 -12.14 -16.35 22.94
CA PHE A 26 -11.94 -14.95 23.26
C PHE A 26 -10.51 -14.63 23.76
N LEU A 27 -10.01 -15.39 24.72
CA LEU A 27 -8.66 -15.17 25.29
C LEU A 27 -7.55 -15.57 24.31
N SER A 28 -7.76 -16.60 23.49
CA SER A 28 -6.77 -17.08 22.52
C SER A 28 -6.67 -16.19 21.27
N SER A 29 -7.70 -15.36 20.99
CA SER A 29 -7.81 -14.50 19.82
C SER A 29 -7.59 -13.02 20.14
N PHE A 30 -6.96 -12.73 21.30
CA PHE A 30 -6.67 -11.36 21.71
C PHE A 30 -5.46 -10.81 20.96
N ASN A 31 -5.62 -9.64 20.35
CA ASN A 31 -4.59 -8.93 19.63
C ASN A 31 -4.08 -7.75 20.47
N LEU A 32 -2.79 -7.73 20.73
CA LEU A 32 -2.11 -6.69 21.51
C LEU A 32 -0.87 -6.22 20.74
N GLY A 33 -0.68 -4.91 20.67
CA GLY A 33 0.57 -4.32 20.19
C GLY A 33 0.87 -3.04 20.97
N ILE A 34 2.11 -2.91 21.42
CA ILE A 34 2.59 -1.69 22.06
C ILE A 34 3.89 -1.29 21.37
N THR A 35 3.93 -0.08 20.83
CA THR A 35 5.12 0.45 20.14
C THR A 35 5.39 1.86 20.64
N TYR A 36 6.63 2.10 21.02
CA TYR A 36 7.17 3.41 21.36
C TYR A 36 8.07 3.90 20.23
N ILE A 37 7.96 5.19 19.86
CA ILE A 37 8.85 5.86 18.89
C ILE A 37 9.36 7.16 19.48
N ASN A 38 10.67 7.35 19.43
CA ASN A 38 11.37 8.57 19.83
C ASN A 38 11.86 9.33 18.61
N ARG A 39 11.54 10.64 18.54
CA ARG A 39 11.93 11.57 17.47
C ARG A 39 12.70 12.78 17.99
N THR A 40 13.23 12.73 19.20
CA THR A 40 13.99 13.83 19.82
C THR A 40 15.30 14.13 19.11
N HIS A 41 15.88 13.15 18.46
CA HIS A 41 17.18 13.23 17.80
C HIS A 41 17.05 13.07 16.30
N ARG A 42 18.15 13.36 15.59
CA ARG A 42 18.19 13.15 14.12
C ARG A 42 17.88 11.73 13.72
N ILE A 43 18.33 10.75 14.52
CA ILE A 43 17.93 9.34 14.34
C ILE A 43 16.64 9.13 15.11
N ASN A 44 15.56 8.86 14.38
CA ASN A 44 14.31 8.41 14.99
C ASN A 44 14.42 6.89 15.23
N TYR A 45 14.08 6.45 16.41
CA TYR A 45 14.07 5.02 16.73
C TYR A 45 12.79 4.63 17.46
N GLY A 46 12.42 3.37 17.33
CA GLY A 46 11.28 2.83 18.03
C GLY A 46 11.47 1.34 18.34
N TYR A 47 10.73 0.87 19.29
CA TYR A 47 10.67 -0.54 19.66
C TYR A 47 9.28 -0.89 20.18
N GLY A 48 8.93 -2.14 20.07
CA GLY A 48 7.63 -2.60 20.52
C GLY A 48 7.52 -4.10 20.66
N LEU A 49 6.42 -4.50 21.27
CA LEU A 49 6.03 -5.90 21.42
C LEU A 49 4.64 -6.09 20.84
N PHE A 50 4.38 -7.26 20.29
CA PHE A 50 3.08 -7.58 19.74
C PHE A 50 2.73 -9.06 19.91
N HIS A 51 1.43 -9.30 19.98
CA HIS A 51 0.77 -10.59 19.85
C HIS A 51 -0.44 -10.40 18.95
N LEU A 52 -0.43 -11.08 17.80
CA LEU A 52 -1.47 -10.98 16.77
C LEU A 52 -1.93 -12.38 16.39
N LYS A 53 -3.23 -12.59 16.33
CA LYS A 53 -3.85 -13.80 15.78
C LYS A 53 -4.96 -13.38 14.85
N ASP A 54 -4.90 -13.83 13.62
CA ASP A 54 -5.90 -13.52 12.62
C ASP A 54 -6.07 -14.67 11.62
N GLU A 55 -7.18 -14.65 10.93
CA GLU A 55 -7.48 -15.58 9.85
C GLU A 55 -7.19 -14.90 8.51
N TYR A 56 -6.45 -15.61 7.66
CA TYR A 56 -6.02 -15.13 6.36
C TYR A 56 -6.51 -16.08 5.26
N TYR A 57 -6.65 -15.53 4.07
CA TYR A 57 -6.88 -16.30 2.85
C TYR A 57 -5.71 -16.09 1.88
N ASP A 58 -5.18 -17.18 1.38
CA ASP A 58 -4.16 -17.21 0.32
C ASP A 58 -4.67 -18.06 -0.84
N GLU A 59 -4.48 -17.60 -2.09
CA GLU A 59 -4.97 -18.30 -3.28
C GLU A 59 -4.38 -19.71 -3.46
N ILE A 60 -3.21 -19.97 -2.86
CA ILE A 60 -2.51 -21.27 -2.98
C ILE A 60 -2.84 -22.20 -1.82
N TYR A 61 -2.89 -21.63 -0.59
CA TYR A 61 -3.06 -22.44 0.64
C TYR A 61 -4.50 -22.44 1.16
N GLY A 62 -5.37 -21.58 0.63
CA GLY A 62 -6.72 -21.39 1.15
C GLY A 62 -6.75 -20.61 2.46
N PHE A 63 -7.74 -20.88 3.30
CA PHE A 63 -7.86 -20.26 4.63
C PHE A 63 -6.84 -20.87 5.60
N TYR A 64 -6.20 -19.98 6.37
CA TYR A 64 -5.31 -20.37 7.47
C TYR A 64 -5.39 -19.36 8.61
N THR A 65 -5.21 -19.85 9.84
CA THR A 65 -5.00 -19.00 11.01
C THR A 65 -3.51 -18.83 11.25
N GLU A 66 -3.06 -17.61 11.53
CA GLU A 66 -1.69 -17.36 11.93
C GLU A 66 -1.64 -16.57 13.24
N ARG A 67 -0.92 -17.10 14.22
CA ARG A 67 -0.58 -16.43 15.47
C ARG A 67 0.87 -16.02 15.44
N GLN A 68 1.12 -14.73 15.61
CA GLN A 68 2.44 -14.13 15.63
C GLN A 68 2.64 -13.36 16.94
N TYR A 69 3.75 -13.60 17.62
CA TYR A 69 4.12 -12.82 18.79
C TYR A 69 5.63 -12.59 18.85
N GLY A 70 6.02 -11.41 19.29
CA GLY A 70 7.43 -11.05 19.29
C GLY A 70 7.69 -9.58 19.53
N GLY A 71 8.88 -9.15 19.14
CA GLY A 71 9.35 -7.79 19.26
C GLY A 71 9.72 -7.18 17.91
N LEU A 72 9.72 -5.87 17.87
CA LEU A 72 10.16 -5.09 16.72
C LEU A 72 11.09 -3.95 17.16
N ALA A 73 12.01 -3.59 16.26
CA ALA A 73 12.85 -2.41 16.36
C ALA A 73 12.78 -1.63 15.04
N LEU A 74 12.69 -0.31 15.15
CA LEU A 74 12.55 0.63 14.02
C LEU A 74 13.65 1.67 14.11
N LEU A 75 14.26 2.01 12.98
CA LEU A 75 15.21 3.08 12.83
C LEU A 75 14.88 3.88 11.59
N SER A 76 14.91 5.21 11.70
CA SER A 76 14.76 6.11 10.57
C SER A 76 15.82 7.21 10.64
N TYR A 77 16.67 7.27 9.62
CA TYR A 77 17.73 8.25 9.51
C TYR A 77 17.44 9.24 8.38
N PRO A 78 17.06 10.49 8.68
CA PRO A 78 16.87 11.51 7.68
C PRO A 78 18.22 11.99 7.13
N LEU A 79 18.46 11.74 5.84
CA LEU A 79 19.61 12.27 5.10
C LEU A 79 19.42 13.75 4.79
N SER A 80 18.16 14.13 4.48
CA SER A 80 17.72 15.50 4.23
C SER A 80 16.24 15.65 4.55
N LYS A 81 15.65 16.84 4.30
CA LYS A 81 14.20 17.08 4.43
C LYS A 81 13.36 16.16 3.54
N PHE A 82 13.95 15.64 2.46
CA PHE A 82 13.25 14.88 1.43
C PHE A 82 13.72 13.43 1.29
N LYS A 83 14.81 13.06 1.96
CA LYS A 83 15.45 11.74 1.82
C LYS A 83 15.67 11.12 3.19
N ARG A 84 15.34 9.84 3.33
CA ARG A 84 15.64 9.07 4.53
C ARG A 84 15.94 7.60 4.21
N ILE A 85 16.60 6.96 5.13
CA ILE A 85 16.78 5.52 5.17
C ILE A 85 15.98 5.01 6.37
N ASP A 86 15.10 4.07 6.13
CA ASP A 86 14.31 3.41 7.15
C ASP A 86 14.79 1.95 7.27
N ALA A 87 15.04 1.49 8.49
CA ALA A 87 15.35 0.10 8.79
C ALA A 87 14.33 -0.42 9.82
N SER A 88 13.84 -1.63 9.61
CA SER A 88 13.00 -2.31 10.58
C SER A 88 13.42 -3.75 10.77
N PHE A 89 13.34 -4.21 12.00
CA PHE A 89 13.70 -5.55 12.39
C PHE A 89 12.59 -6.15 13.24
N PHE A 90 12.20 -7.37 12.94
CA PHE A 90 11.18 -8.13 13.65
C PHE A 90 11.76 -9.47 14.07
N LEU A 91 11.59 -9.81 15.33
CA LEU A 91 11.88 -11.12 15.85
C LEU A 91 10.59 -11.70 16.40
N ARG A 92 10.09 -12.79 15.79
CA ARG A 92 8.79 -13.31 16.13
C ARG A 92 8.69 -14.84 16.03
N GLN A 93 7.91 -15.41 16.92
CA GLN A 93 7.35 -16.74 16.73
C GLN A 93 6.12 -16.59 15.81
N SER A 94 5.99 -17.51 14.86
CA SER A 94 4.86 -17.58 13.94
C SER A 94 4.35 -19.01 13.91
N ASP A 95 3.11 -19.19 14.36
CA ASP A 95 2.41 -20.47 14.38
C ASP A 95 1.25 -20.35 13.37
N ARG A 96 1.27 -21.17 12.30
CA ARG A 96 0.30 -21.14 11.22
C ARG A 96 -0.38 -22.52 11.08
N ASP A 97 -1.71 -22.49 11.06
CA ASP A 97 -2.56 -23.66 10.88
C ASP A 97 -3.33 -23.52 9.55
N VAL A 98 -3.02 -24.38 8.58
CA VAL A 98 -3.63 -24.38 7.24
C VAL A 98 -4.75 -25.41 7.21
N TYR A 99 -6.00 -24.96 7.15
CA TYR A 99 -7.18 -25.82 7.29
C TYR A 99 -7.35 -26.87 6.18
N VAL A 100 -7.08 -26.48 4.93
CA VAL A 100 -7.30 -27.36 3.77
C VAL A 100 -6.30 -28.53 3.71
N GLN A 101 -5.10 -28.33 4.24
CA GLN A 101 -4.01 -29.31 4.17
C GLN A 101 -3.74 -30.02 5.50
N ASP A 102 -4.50 -29.68 6.57
CA ASP A 102 -4.26 -30.17 7.94
C ASP A 102 -2.78 -30.05 8.34
N ARG A 103 -2.17 -28.89 8.01
CA ARG A 103 -0.74 -28.68 8.15
C ARG A 103 -0.44 -27.54 9.13
N GLU A 104 0.18 -27.89 10.24
CA GLU A 104 0.74 -26.92 11.16
C GLU A 104 2.17 -26.51 10.77
N ARG A 105 2.48 -25.23 10.88
CA ARG A 105 3.84 -24.71 10.75
C ARG A 105 4.17 -23.83 11.94
N LYS A 106 5.28 -24.15 12.64
CA LYS A 106 5.84 -23.35 13.75
C LYS A 106 7.25 -22.89 13.39
N ALA A 107 7.45 -21.58 13.28
CA ALA A 107 8.73 -21.00 12.89
C ALA A 107 9.13 -19.84 13.79
N PHE A 108 10.41 -19.76 14.11
CA PHE A 108 10.99 -18.61 14.80
C PHE A 108 11.70 -17.72 13.78
N LEU A 109 11.05 -16.62 13.40
CA LEU A 109 11.42 -15.80 12.26
C LEU A 109 12.13 -14.52 12.69
N SER A 110 13.24 -14.25 12.02
CA SER A 110 13.92 -12.95 11.99
C SER A 110 13.62 -12.30 10.64
N THR A 111 13.06 -11.09 10.66
CA THR A 111 12.76 -10.33 9.45
C THR A 111 13.38 -8.96 9.52
N GLY A 112 14.20 -8.61 8.53
CA GLY A 112 14.78 -7.29 8.36
C GLY A 112 14.27 -6.63 7.07
N TYR A 113 13.94 -5.33 7.15
CA TYR A 113 13.69 -4.50 5.98
C TYR A 113 14.61 -3.29 6.00
N LEU A 114 15.11 -2.92 4.84
CA LEU A 114 15.86 -1.69 4.60
C LEU A 114 15.21 -0.94 3.44
N SER A 115 14.81 0.31 3.69
CA SER A 115 14.14 1.14 2.70
C SER A 115 14.87 2.46 2.47
N TRP A 116 15.04 2.82 1.21
CA TRP A 116 15.46 4.16 0.82
C TRP A 116 14.25 4.93 0.29
N VAL A 117 13.95 6.05 0.95
CA VAL A 117 12.75 6.85 0.66
C VAL A 117 13.16 8.25 0.23
N LEU A 118 12.59 8.71 -0.88
CA LEU A 118 12.65 10.08 -1.37
C LEU A 118 11.22 10.59 -1.57
N ASP A 119 10.93 11.80 -1.07
CA ASP A 119 9.67 12.47 -1.34
C ASP A 119 9.90 13.98 -1.48
N THR A 120 9.82 14.47 -2.71
CA THR A 120 9.88 15.89 -3.06
C THR A 120 8.56 16.38 -3.65
N SER A 121 7.48 15.62 -3.44
CA SER A 121 6.18 15.92 -4.07
C SER A 121 5.57 17.21 -3.53
N ILE A 122 5.04 18.00 -4.44
CA ILE A 122 4.26 19.21 -4.16
C ILE A 122 2.79 18.88 -4.46
N TRP A 123 1.93 19.14 -3.48
CA TRP A 123 0.52 18.77 -3.53
C TRP A 123 -0.38 19.96 -3.88
N ASP A 124 -1.42 19.69 -4.67
CA ASP A 124 -2.61 20.49 -4.87
C ASP A 124 -3.81 19.84 -4.16
N TYR A 125 -4.96 20.48 -4.19
CA TYR A 125 -6.21 19.99 -3.53
C TYR A 125 -6.62 18.56 -3.91
N VAL A 126 -6.22 18.07 -5.08
CA VAL A 126 -6.65 16.78 -5.65
C VAL A 126 -5.53 15.75 -5.67
N GLY A 127 -4.31 16.13 -5.32
CA GLY A 127 -3.17 15.23 -5.33
C GLY A 127 -1.86 15.91 -5.73
N PRO A 128 -0.76 15.16 -5.82
CA PRO A 128 0.52 15.70 -6.19
C PRO A 128 0.56 16.18 -7.64
N ILE A 129 1.20 17.34 -7.85
CA ILE A 129 1.30 18.01 -9.16
C ILE A 129 2.74 18.21 -9.63
N ASP A 130 3.72 18.07 -8.75
CA ASP A 130 5.13 18.24 -9.07
C ASP A 130 5.99 17.39 -8.15
N GLY A 131 7.24 17.11 -8.57
CA GLY A 131 8.22 16.40 -7.75
C GLY A 131 8.32 14.91 -8.03
N THR A 132 8.96 14.21 -7.09
CA THR A 132 9.26 12.78 -7.22
C THR A 132 9.04 12.10 -5.87
N ARG A 133 8.42 10.92 -5.90
CA ARG A 133 8.38 9.98 -4.78
C ARG A 133 9.07 8.69 -5.21
N PHE A 134 9.93 8.19 -4.37
CA PHE A 134 10.65 6.95 -4.63
C PHE A 134 10.79 6.15 -3.35
N ASN A 135 10.53 4.87 -3.44
CA ASN A 135 10.75 3.91 -2.37
C ASN A 135 11.41 2.66 -2.96
N LEU A 136 12.59 2.31 -2.46
CA LEU A 136 13.24 1.03 -2.69
C LEU A 136 13.34 0.30 -1.36
N THR A 137 12.68 -0.84 -1.24
CA THR A 137 12.69 -1.68 -0.04
C THR A 137 13.29 -3.03 -0.36
N LEU A 138 14.27 -3.44 0.45
CA LEU A 138 14.84 -4.77 0.47
C LEU A 138 14.40 -5.47 1.75
N GLY A 139 13.97 -6.71 1.66
CA GLY A 139 13.52 -7.50 2.80
C GLY A 139 14.12 -8.90 2.82
N LEU A 140 14.42 -9.37 4.03
CA LEU A 140 14.91 -10.73 4.27
C LEU A 140 14.23 -11.31 5.51
N THR A 141 13.66 -12.50 5.36
CA THR A 141 13.10 -13.29 6.47
C THR A 141 13.81 -14.63 6.53
N THR A 142 14.35 -14.96 7.69
CA THR A 142 15.06 -16.21 7.95
C THR A 142 14.43 -16.91 9.15
N ASN A 143 14.26 -18.22 9.09
CA ASN A 143 13.91 -19.03 10.25
C ASN A 143 15.19 -19.33 11.05
N LEU A 144 15.25 -18.87 12.29
CA LEU A 144 16.42 -18.99 13.15
C LEU A 144 16.64 -20.40 13.70
N LYS A 145 15.65 -21.31 13.57
CA LYS A 145 15.78 -22.71 14.03
C LYS A 145 16.57 -23.58 13.07
N ASP A 146 16.39 -23.36 11.78
CA ASP A 146 16.98 -24.20 10.71
C ASP A 146 17.91 -23.38 9.77
N GLY A 147 17.96 -22.06 9.92
CA GLY A 147 18.74 -21.15 9.06
C GLY A 147 18.17 -20.98 7.66
N GLU A 148 16.97 -21.53 7.37
CA GLU A 148 16.36 -21.42 6.05
C GLU A 148 15.86 -20.00 5.76
N ILE A 149 16.02 -19.59 4.51
CA ILE A 149 15.50 -18.33 4.01
C ILE A 149 14.04 -18.52 3.61
N TYR A 150 13.15 -17.94 4.41
CA TYR A 150 11.71 -17.98 4.17
C TYR A 150 11.26 -17.01 3.10
N ASN A 151 11.82 -15.80 3.11
CA ASN A 151 11.46 -14.79 2.12
C ASN A 151 12.62 -13.81 1.86
N LYS A 152 12.87 -13.52 0.60
CA LYS A 152 13.67 -12.38 0.13
C LYS A 152 12.78 -11.55 -0.75
N LEU A 153 12.74 -10.24 -0.55
CA LEU A 153 11.93 -9.38 -1.40
C LEU A 153 12.66 -8.11 -1.81
N VAL A 154 12.27 -7.62 -2.96
CA VAL A 154 12.62 -6.29 -3.47
C VAL A 154 11.34 -5.62 -3.92
N LEU A 155 11.11 -4.40 -3.43
CA LEU A 155 10.02 -3.52 -3.85
C LEU A 155 10.61 -2.20 -4.32
N CYS A 156 10.26 -1.77 -5.52
CA CYS A 156 10.60 -0.45 -6.07
C CYS A 156 9.30 0.25 -6.48
N ASP A 157 9.02 1.44 -5.96
CA ASP A 157 7.87 2.28 -6.36
C ASP A 157 8.39 3.69 -6.66
N LEU A 158 8.46 4.02 -7.94
CA LEU A 158 8.86 5.33 -8.45
C LEU A 158 7.62 6.06 -8.96
N ARG A 159 7.43 7.29 -8.48
CA ARG A 159 6.37 8.18 -8.95
C ARG A 159 6.98 9.53 -9.31
N LYS A 160 6.74 9.97 -10.53
CA LYS A 160 7.19 11.26 -11.04
C LYS A 160 5.99 12.11 -11.43
N TYR A 161 5.97 13.33 -10.95
CA TYR A 161 4.97 14.33 -11.28
C TYR A 161 5.66 15.46 -12.04
N LEU A 162 5.24 15.68 -13.28
CA LEU A 162 5.78 16.69 -14.16
C LEU A 162 4.73 17.78 -14.31
N ARG A 163 4.94 18.91 -13.68
CA ARG A 163 4.03 20.07 -13.78
C ARG A 163 4.11 20.64 -15.19
N ILE A 164 3.00 20.64 -15.93
CA ILE A 164 2.88 21.21 -17.26
C ILE A 164 2.41 22.66 -17.15
N ARG A 165 1.42 22.92 -16.30
CA ARG A 165 0.87 24.26 -16.00
C ARG A 165 0.51 24.35 -14.53
N LYS A 166 0.04 25.54 -14.08
CA LYS A 166 -0.33 25.79 -12.68
C LYS A 166 -1.17 24.67 -12.06
N ASN A 167 -2.13 24.12 -12.81
CA ASN A 167 -3.08 23.11 -12.32
C ASN A 167 -3.13 21.87 -13.20
N SER A 168 -2.08 21.59 -13.96
CA SER A 168 -1.97 20.43 -14.84
C SER A 168 -0.65 19.72 -14.64
N CYS A 169 -0.67 18.41 -14.59
CA CYS A 169 0.54 17.60 -14.48
C CYS A 169 0.42 16.30 -15.27
N PHE A 170 1.57 15.78 -15.66
CA PHE A 170 1.71 14.42 -16.13
C PHE A 170 2.32 13.59 -15.01
N ALA A 171 1.56 12.62 -14.52
CA ALA A 171 1.96 11.73 -13.44
C ALA A 171 2.33 10.36 -14.01
N VAL A 172 3.49 9.85 -13.61
CA VAL A 172 4.00 8.53 -13.98
C VAL A 172 4.26 7.74 -12.71
N ARG A 173 3.83 6.50 -12.66
CA ARG A 173 4.19 5.53 -11.62
C ARG A 173 4.76 4.29 -12.26
N LEU A 174 5.91 3.86 -11.78
CA LEU A 174 6.49 2.56 -12.09
C LEU A 174 6.69 1.80 -10.79
N MET A 175 6.10 0.62 -10.69
CA MET A 175 6.23 -0.23 -9.51
C MET A 175 6.70 -1.62 -9.95
N GLY A 176 7.70 -2.14 -9.27
CA GLY A 176 8.20 -3.50 -9.42
C GLY A 176 8.29 -4.18 -8.06
N PHE A 177 7.89 -5.42 -8.00
CA PHE A 177 8.02 -6.27 -6.82
C PHE A 177 8.47 -7.65 -7.24
N SER A 178 9.38 -8.22 -6.46
CA SER A 178 9.84 -9.60 -6.62
C SER A 178 10.12 -10.21 -5.25
N SER A 179 9.67 -11.43 -5.07
CA SER A 179 9.84 -12.19 -3.84
C SER A 179 10.23 -13.63 -4.14
N SER A 180 11.09 -14.22 -3.30
CA SER A 180 11.54 -15.61 -3.43
C SER A 180 11.88 -16.21 -2.07
N GLY A 181 11.92 -17.52 -1.97
CA GLY A 181 12.22 -18.27 -0.75
C GLY A 181 11.22 -19.39 -0.51
N LYS A 182 11.23 -19.93 0.70
CA LYS A 182 10.35 -21.06 1.10
C LYS A 182 8.88 -20.64 1.21
N GLU A 183 8.62 -19.44 1.73
CA GLU A 183 7.31 -18.81 1.85
C GLU A 183 7.38 -17.39 1.26
N PRO A 184 7.43 -17.24 -0.07
CA PRO A 184 7.55 -15.94 -0.71
C PRO A 184 6.29 -15.11 -0.46
N GLN A 185 6.48 -13.82 -0.24
CA GLN A 185 5.37 -12.86 -0.16
C GLN A 185 4.77 -12.67 -1.54
N ARG A 186 3.46 -12.58 -1.62
CA ARG A 186 2.72 -12.32 -2.84
C ARG A 186 1.93 -11.03 -2.73
N LEU A 187 1.75 -10.36 -3.86
CA LEU A 187 0.96 -9.15 -3.95
C LEU A 187 -0.16 -9.30 -4.97
N TYR A 188 -1.22 -8.54 -4.71
CA TYR A 188 -2.34 -8.41 -5.64
C TYR A 188 -2.20 -7.18 -6.51
N LEU A 189 -2.64 -7.28 -7.76
CA LEU A 189 -2.80 -6.20 -8.70
C LEU A 189 -4.24 -6.17 -9.21
N GLY A 190 -4.76 -5.00 -9.54
CA GLY A 190 -6.13 -4.76 -10.00
C GLY A 190 -6.91 -3.83 -9.07
N GLY A 191 -7.88 -3.13 -9.67
CA GLY A 191 -8.71 -2.12 -8.99
C GLY A 191 -8.16 -0.71 -9.08
N SER A 192 -8.90 0.24 -8.52
CA SER A 192 -8.71 1.70 -8.65
C SER A 192 -7.34 2.22 -8.22
N TRP A 193 -6.60 1.47 -7.36
CA TRP A 193 -5.30 1.87 -6.82
C TRP A 193 -4.10 1.41 -7.66
N SER A 194 -4.33 0.50 -8.60
CA SER A 194 -3.24 -0.13 -9.35
C SER A 194 -3.57 -0.22 -10.85
N LEU A 195 -4.05 -1.35 -11.33
CA LEU A 195 -4.44 -1.56 -12.71
C LEU A 195 -5.96 -1.32 -12.84
N ARG A 196 -6.35 -0.13 -13.28
CA ARG A 196 -7.75 0.31 -13.39
C ARG A 196 -8.52 -0.49 -14.43
N GLY A 197 -9.84 -0.61 -14.27
CA GLY A 197 -10.70 -1.36 -15.20
C GLY A 197 -10.68 -2.87 -15.01
N TYR A 198 -9.80 -3.38 -14.14
CA TYR A 198 -9.81 -4.76 -13.68
C TYR A 198 -10.39 -4.84 -12.27
N ASP A 199 -10.99 -5.97 -11.94
CA ASP A 199 -11.51 -6.21 -10.62
C ASP A 199 -10.41 -6.09 -9.55
N ARG A 200 -10.82 -5.75 -8.33
CA ARG A 200 -9.90 -5.71 -7.20
C ARG A 200 -9.29 -7.10 -7.01
N ARG A 201 -7.94 -7.16 -6.94
CA ARG A 201 -7.17 -8.42 -6.80
C ARG A 201 -7.29 -9.36 -8.00
N ALA A 202 -7.49 -8.83 -9.22
CA ALA A 202 -7.61 -9.63 -10.42
C ALA A 202 -6.36 -10.46 -10.76
N PHE A 203 -5.18 -9.98 -10.36
CA PHE A 203 -3.90 -10.64 -10.57
C PHE A 203 -3.20 -10.84 -9.24
N TYR A 204 -2.50 -11.95 -9.11
CA TYR A 204 -1.83 -12.35 -7.88
C TYR A 204 -0.52 -13.07 -8.19
N GLY A 205 0.56 -12.73 -7.47
CA GLY A 205 1.82 -13.40 -7.68
C GLY A 205 2.96 -12.91 -6.81
N ARG A 206 4.08 -13.63 -6.87
CA ARG A 206 5.33 -13.27 -6.19
C ARG A 206 6.19 -12.28 -6.97
N HIS A 207 5.83 -12.02 -8.23
CA HIS A 207 6.39 -10.99 -9.07
C HIS A 207 5.27 -10.05 -9.52
N LEU A 208 5.55 -8.76 -9.59
CA LEU A 208 4.59 -7.76 -10.03
C LEU A 208 5.31 -6.63 -10.76
N PHE A 209 4.69 -6.17 -11.84
CA PHE A 209 5.05 -4.95 -12.54
C PHE A 209 3.81 -4.10 -12.78
N LEU A 210 3.91 -2.79 -12.55
CA LEU A 210 2.88 -1.81 -12.86
C LEU A 210 3.53 -0.54 -13.42
N ALA A 211 3.04 -0.11 -14.58
CA ALA A 211 3.26 1.21 -15.14
C ALA A 211 1.92 1.94 -15.22
N SER A 212 1.81 3.11 -14.62
CA SER A 212 0.60 3.93 -14.67
C SER A 212 0.96 5.34 -15.08
N ASN A 213 0.27 5.85 -16.09
CA ASN A 213 0.47 7.18 -16.67
C ASN A 213 -0.84 7.94 -16.59
N GLU A 214 -0.81 9.17 -16.12
CA GLU A 214 -2.03 9.99 -15.97
C GLU A 214 -1.74 11.44 -16.31
N LEU A 215 -2.42 11.97 -17.32
CA LEU A 215 -2.45 13.40 -17.63
C LEU A 215 -3.62 14.03 -16.88
N ARG A 216 -3.32 14.91 -15.93
CA ARG A 216 -4.29 15.66 -15.12
C ARG A 216 -4.40 17.09 -15.61
N PHE A 217 -5.64 17.59 -15.75
CA PHE A 217 -5.93 18.93 -16.23
C PHE A 217 -7.16 19.52 -15.53
N PRO A 218 -7.26 20.86 -15.41
CA PRO A 218 -8.42 21.47 -14.79
C PRO A 218 -9.64 21.37 -15.69
N LEU A 219 -10.78 20.91 -15.15
CA LEU A 219 -12.10 21.02 -15.77
C LEU A 219 -12.84 22.26 -15.22
N ILE A 220 -12.97 22.33 -13.89
CA ILE A 220 -13.63 23.42 -13.20
C ILE A 220 -12.75 23.79 -12.02
N ASN A 221 -12.39 25.06 -11.88
CA ASN A 221 -11.53 25.48 -10.78
C ASN A 221 -12.30 25.64 -9.46
N ASN A 222 -13.50 26.22 -9.52
CA ASN A 222 -14.39 26.37 -8.36
C ASN A 222 -15.83 26.16 -8.85
N LEU A 223 -16.57 25.34 -8.14
CA LEU A 223 -17.99 25.10 -8.34
C LEU A 223 -18.74 25.42 -7.04
N TYR A 224 -19.69 26.33 -7.10
CA TYR A 224 -20.54 26.67 -5.97
C TYR A 224 -21.97 26.26 -6.29
N ILE A 225 -22.57 25.46 -5.43
CA ILE A 225 -23.97 25.04 -5.55
C ILE A 225 -24.73 25.62 -4.36
N GLY A 226 -25.57 26.62 -4.64
CA GLY A 226 -26.41 27.26 -3.62
C GLY A 226 -27.66 26.44 -3.33
N PHE A 227 -27.98 26.28 -2.05
CA PHE A 227 -29.22 25.69 -1.55
C PHE A 227 -29.95 26.74 -0.69
N PRO A 228 -31.25 26.58 -0.40
CA PRO A 228 -31.99 27.52 0.44
C PRO A 228 -31.42 27.68 1.87
N PHE A 229 -30.62 26.70 2.32
CA PHE A 229 -30.03 26.64 3.67
C PHE A 229 -28.51 26.66 3.67
N GLY A 230 -27.83 26.95 2.55
CA GLY A 230 -26.37 27.05 2.49
C GLY A 230 -25.80 26.82 1.11
N THR A 231 -24.48 26.91 0.99
CA THR A 231 -23.75 26.72 -0.24
C THR A 231 -22.73 25.58 -0.07
N ILE A 232 -22.73 24.63 -1.00
CA ILE A 232 -21.67 23.62 -1.10
C ILE A 232 -20.65 24.13 -2.12
N SER A 233 -19.37 24.14 -1.73
CA SER A 233 -18.28 24.54 -2.61
C SER A 233 -17.36 23.37 -2.92
N PHE A 234 -17.03 23.19 -4.19
CA PHE A 234 -16.03 22.24 -4.67
C PHE A 234 -14.82 23.04 -5.15
N SER A 235 -13.70 22.90 -4.48
CA SER A 235 -12.50 23.71 -4.70
C SER A 235 -11.77 23.38 -6.00
N ALA A 236 -11.94 22.18 -6.54
CA ALA A 236 -11.32 21.75 -7.78
C ALA A 236 -12.00 20.52 -8.36
N ILE A 237 -12.35 20.59 -9.64
CA ILE A 237 -12.71 19.41 -10.44
C ILE A 237 -11.63 19.27 -11.51
N ARG A 238 -10.90 18.15 -11.48
CA ARG A 238 -9.81 17.81 -12.40
C ARG A 238 -10.24 16.67 -13.30
N GLY A 239 -9.98 16.81 -14.59
CA GLY A 239 -10.04 15.72 -15.54
C GLY A 239 -8.74 14.91 -15.52
N ALA A 240 -8.84 13.65 -15.92
CA ALA A 240 -7.69 12.79 -16.12
C ALA A 240 -7.85 11.97 -17.39
N LEU A 241 -6.76 11.81 -18.13
CA LEU A 241 -6.60 10.78 -19.16
C LEU A 241 -5.55 9.82 -18.65
N PHE A 242 -5.80 8.53 -18.71
CA PHE A 242 -4.85 7.57 -18.17
C PHE A 242 -4.63 6.36 -19.08
N PHE A 243 -3.47 5.77 -18.87
CA PHE A 243 -3.06 4.50 -19.43
C PHE A 243 -2.25 3.74 -18.39
N ASP A 244 -2.72 2.53 -18.04
CA ASP A 244 -2.06 1.63 -17.12
C ASP A 244 -1.65 0.36 -17.85
N ALA A 245 -0.53 -0.25 -17.43
CA ALA A 245 -0.07 -1.54 -17.90
C ALA A 245 0.59 -2.30 -16.74
N GLY A 246 0.30 -3.58 -16.59
CA GLY A 246 0.88 -4.38 -15.51
C GLY A 246 0.44 -5.83 -15.54
N ASN A 247 1.10 -6.61 -14.70
CA ASN A 247 0.73 -7.97 -14.36
C ASN A 247 1.31 -8.38 -13.00
N ALA A 248 0.75 -9.41 -12.37
CA ALA A 248 1.34 -10.13 -11.26
C ALA A 248 1.35 -11.61 -11.58
N TRP A 249 2.49 -12.30 -11.37
CA TRP A 249 2.70 -13.69 -11.78
C TRP A 249 3.52 -14.49 -10.77
N GLU A 250 3.46 -15.81 -10.85
CA GLU A 250 4.22 -16.73 -10.00
C GLU A 250 5.64 -16.99 -10.56
N ASP A 251 5.78 -17.83 -11.54
CA ASP A 251 7.07 -18.28 -12.04
C ASP A 251 7.46 -17.56 -13.33
N ASP A 252 6.70 -17.77 -14.38
CA ASP A 252 6.99 -17.24 -15.71
C ASP A 252 6.07 -16.04 -16.03
N PHE A 253 6.66 -15.01 -16.61
CA PHE A 253 5.89 -13.89 -17.13
C PHE A 253 5.19 -14.34 -18.42
N ASP A 254 3.86 -14.38 -18.39
CA ASP A 254 3.02 -14.84 -19.50
C ASP A 254 2.56 -13.68 -20.39
N GLN A 255 1.94 -12.65 -19.81
CA GLN A 255 1.27 -11.62 -20.57
C GLN A 255 1.27 -10.27 -19.84
N LEU A 256 1.24 -9.18 -20.58
CA LEU A 256 0.99 -7.84 -20.08
C LEU A 256 -0.49 -7.50 -20.27
N TYR A 257 -1.10 -6.92 -19.24
CA TYR A 257 -2.46 -6.42 -19.28
C TYR A 257 -2.45 -4.91 -19.18
N GLY A 258 -3.38 -4.25 -19.86
CA GLY A 258 -3.45 -2.81 -19.85
C GLY A 258 -4.87 -2.29 -19.72
N SER A 259 -4.97 -1.01 -19.41
CA SER A 259 -6.22 -0.27 -19.45
C SER A 259 -5.98 1.18 -19.81
N PHE A 260 -6.96 1.80 -20.42
CA PHE A 260 -6.95 3.22 -20.74
C PHE A 260 -8.33 3.82 -20.52
N GLY A 261 -8.36 5.08 -20.20
CA GLY A 261 -9.64 5.70 -19.91
C GLY A 261 -9.55 7.18 -19.59
N ILE A 262 -10.69 7.69 -19.18
CA ILE A 262 -10.87 9.06 -18.73
C ILE A 262 -11.42 9.06 -17.32
N GLY A 263 -11.15 10.12 -16.57
CA GLY A 263 -11.66 10.22 -15.22
C GLY A 263 -11.86 11.64 -14.73
N ALA A 264 -12.59 11.76 -13.63
CA ALA A 264 -12.79 13.01 -12.92
C ALA A 264 -12.33 12.83 -11.46
N ARG A 265 -11.74 13.90 -10.93
CA ARG A 265 -11.28 14.02 -9.54
C ARG A 265 -11.94 15.24 -8.94
N ILE A 266 -12.69 15.07 -7.88
CA ILE A 266 -13.46 16.13 -7.21
C ILE A 266 -12.98 16.26 -5.78
N SER A 267 -12.46 17.43 -5.40
CA SER A 267 -12.11 17.73 -4.03
C SER A 267 -13.33 18.20 -3.25
N LEU A 268 -13.64 17.51 -2.17
CA LEU A 268 -14.64 17.91 -1.17
C LEU A 268 -13.92 18.57 0.01
N GLY A 269 -13.77 19.87 -0.07
CA GLY A 269 -12.97 20.64 0.88
C GLY A 269 -11.50 20.19 0.87
N SER A 270 -10.87 20.17 2.05
CA SER A 270 -9.51 19.65 2.25
C SER A 270 -9.47 18.20 2.77
N VAL A 271 -10.62 17.53 2.85
CA VAL A 271 -10.77 16.28 3.61
C VAL A 271 -10.79 15.05 2.71
N MET A 272 -11.38 15.15 1.51
CA MET A 272 -11.64 13.96 0.70
C MET A 272 -11.58 14.28 -0.79
N VAL A 273 -11.11 13.31 -1.57
CA VAL A 273 -11.16 13.33 -3.03
C VAL A 273 -12.07 12.20 -3.53
N LEU A 274 -13.09 12.56 -4.30
CA LEU A 274 -13.90 11.63 -5.06
C LEU A 274 -13.26 11.41 -6.43
N ARG A 275 -13.17 10.18 -6.84
CA ARG A 275 -12.59 9.77 -8.11
C ARG A 275 -13.58 8.91 -8.88
N PHE A 276 -13.79 9.27 -10.13
CA PHE A 276 -14.63 8.57 -11.09
C PHE A 276 -13.78 8.26 -12.31
N ASP A 277 -13.69 6.99 -12.67
CA ASP A 277 -12.94 6.54 -13.85
C ASP A 277 -13.86 5.73 -14.76
N ILE A 278 -13.75 5.96 -16.08
CA ILE A 278 -14.37 5.16 -17.13
C ILE A 278 -13.22 4.61 -17.96
N SER A 279 -13.15 3.30 -18.10
CA SER A 279 -12.03 2.62 -18.73
C SER A 279 -12.44 1.47 -19.64
N ARG A 280 -11.50 1.08 -20.50
CA ARG A 280 -11.50 -0.19 -21.22
C ARG A 280 -10.20 -0.91 -20.96
N THR A 281 -10.28 -2.21 -20.86
CA THR A 281 -9.15 -3.10 -20.66
C THR A 281 -8.62 -3.64 -21.98
N THR A 282 -7.36 -4.05 -21.99
CA THR A 282 -6.70 -4.64 -23.16
C THR A 282 -5.65 -5.66 -22.70
N ASP A 283 -5.48 -6.69 -23.49
CA ASP A 283 -4.37 -7.65 -23.41
C ASP A 283 -3.26 -7.32 -24.42
N PHE A 284 -3.29 -6.10 -25.01
CA PHE A 284 -2.43 -5.59 -26.08
C PHE A 284 -2.63 -6.25 -27.47
N GLU A 285 -3.41 -7.32 -27.56
CA GLU A 285 -3.88 -7.90 -28.82
C GLU A 285 -5.29 -7.42 -29.14
N LYS A 286 -6.15 -7.35 -28.12
CA LYS A 286 -7.56 -6.96 -28.25
C LYS A 286 -7.97 -5.96 -27.19
N ILE A 287 -8.89 -5.08 -27.56
CA ILE A 287 -9.53 -4.16 -26.62
C ILE A 287 -10.89 -4.72 -26.22
N SER A 288 -11.16 -4.77 -24.93
CA SER A 288 -12.46 -5.18 -24.39
C SER A 288 -13.59 -4.32 -24.96
N LYS A 289 -14.69 -4.96 -25.33
CA LYS A 289 -15.93 -4.24 -25.70
C LYS A 289 -16.65 -3.66 -24.50
N LYS A 290 -16.42 -4.24 -23.31
CA LYS A 290 -17.01 -3.79 -22.06
C LYS A 290 -16.32 -2.51 -21.57
N THR A 291 -17.12 -1.55 -21.15
CA THR A 291 -16.66 -0.33 -20.50
C THR A 291 -16.84 -0.51 -19.00
N GLU A 292 -15.77 -0.32 -18.24
CA GLU A 292 -15.77 -0.41 -16.79
C GLU A 292 -15.93 0.98 -16.19
N PHE A 293 -16.75 1.08 -15.14
CA PHE A 293 -16.92 2.27 -14.33
C PHE A 293 -16.40 2.01 -12.94
N ASP A 294 -15.54 2.88 -12.45
CA ASP A 294 -14.89 2.77 -11.16
C ASP A 294 -15.15 4.02 -10.33
N PHE A 295 -15.66 3.85 -9.12
CA PHE A 295 -15.84 4.93 -8.16
C PHE A 295 -14.97 4.68 -6.94
N PHE A 296 -14.23 5.68 -6.55
CA PHE A 296 -13.36 5.62 -5.39
C PHE A 296 -13.38 6.94 -4.63
N PHE A 297 -13.29 6.86 -3.31
CA PHE A 297 -13.07 8.02 -2.45
C PHE A 297 -11.80 7.83 -1.62
N GLY A 298 -11.02 8.88 -1.47
CA GLY A 298 -9.76 8.84 -0.75
C GLY A 298 -8.71 9.75 -1.37
N TRP A 299 -7.48 9.67 -0.84
CA TRP A 299 -6.34 10.41 -1.36
C TRP A 299 -5.76 9.69 -2.57
N ASN A 300 -5.40 10.45 -3.60
CA ASN A 300 -4.71 9.90 -4.76
C ASN A 300 -3.22 9.71 -4.48
N PHE A 301 -2.66 8.55 -4.86
CA PHE A 301 -1.25 8.20 -5.01
C PHE A 301 -0.31 8.70 -3.95
#